data_327d963bfbd17af2d4f21d5b1ce4d9e0
#
_entry.id   327d963bfbd17af2d4f21d5b1ce4d9e0
#
_cell.length_a   1.000
_cell.length_b   1.000
_cell.length_c   1.000
_cell.angle_alpha   90.00
_cell.angle_beta   90.00
_cell.angle_gamma   90.00
#
_symmetry.space_group_name_H-M   'P 1'
#
loop_
_entity.id
_entity.type
_entity.pdbx_description
1 polymer ?
#
loop_
_entity_poly.entity_id
_entity_poly.type
_entity_poly.pdbx_seq_one_letter_code
_entity_poly.pdbx_strand_id
1 'polypeptide(L)'
;MNLKRITTKDCDVAVIGGGPGGLAAAVCSARMGKKTILVERNGFLGGTATSGLGILGYLDRQGKKALGGFAQELIDRLANYGGAIGHYPCPVHNSITPISPDWFKVVAVEMCQEAGVEILFNNELLDVTVESGRVTGVEVYGKCVHTLISAKVFIDGTGDGDLAYMAGARYVSGQDGTGIMQPCTLMFSIKDYNLEEFLSFAENNPQNFGIKEDYAKGYTPSFFRSSPGHCFIGMDDLIRKAKEAGDFHVPRNQFIYITTPVDGILAINTSRITEIDASDPYQLSRGLEDGYMQVKELMAFMKKYLPGFADAKLAGISPTLGIRETRHFLGVRRLTKDTMYAPEMMQEAVAQSAYNIDIHSGVKDHIDLTPIDKPFGIPYGCLVPESLDGLLLSGRTICVDSQVFASVRVMGPCIEIGEAAGAAAALGIDAGVDMRDVDIKALRSVLRKNGCLF
;
A
#
# COMPACT_ATOMS: atom_id res chain seq x y z
N MET A 1 -33.48 -16.31 23.62
CA MET A 1 -33.89 -15.11 22.84
C MET A 1 -32.77 -14.77 21.90
N ASN A 2 -32.93 -14.99 20.59
CA ASN A 2 -31.86 -14.76 19.62
C ASN A 2 -31.95 -13.28 19.22
N LEU A 3 -31.12 -12.41 19.85
CA LEU A 3 -31.12 -10.97 19.64
C LEU A 3 -30.18 -10.57 18.45
N LYS A 4 -30.21 -11.33 17.34
CA LYS A 4 -29.54 -10.93 16.11
C LYS A 4 -30.21 -9.64 15.61
N ARG A 5 -29.54 -8.51 15.78
CA ARG A 5 -29.98 -7.26 15.18
C ARG A 5 -29.46 -7.22 13.74
N ILE A 6 -30.40 -7.31 12.78
CA ILE A 6 -30.10 -7.28 11.34
C ILE A 6 -30.60 -5.94 10.79
N THR A 7 -29.78 -5.29 9.99
CA THR A 7 -30.13 -4.09 9.21
C THR A 7 -29.79 -4.33 7.74
N THR A 8 -30.41 -3.56 6.85
CA THR A 8 -30.16 -3.62 5.41
C THR A 8 -29.77 -2.26 4.87
N LYS A 9 -28.90 -2.24 3.87
CA LYS A 9 -28.50 -1.04 3.12
C LYS A 9 -28.43 -1.37 1.63
N ASP A 10 -28.82 -0.41 0.81
CA ASP A 10 -28.72 -0.51 -0.65
C ASP A 10 -27.86 0.64 -1.16
N CYS A 11 -26.98 0.36 -2.11
CA CYS A 11 -26.15 1.36 -2.78
C CYS A 11 -25.90 0.99 -4.24
N ASP A 12 -25.24 1.88 -4.99
CA ASP A 12 -24.76 1.58 -6.34
C ASP A 12 -23.42 0.86 -6.27
N VAL A 13 -22.50 1.34 -5.43
CA VAL A 13 -21.15 0.79 -5.25
C VAL A 13 -20.88 0.54 -3.78
N ALA A 14 -20.47 -0.68 -3.45
CA ALA A 14 -19.96 -1.04 -2.12
C ALA A 14 -18.45 -1.29 -2.20
N VAL A 15 -17.67 -0.51 -1.48
CA VAL A 15 -16.20 -0.68 -1.37
C VAL A 15 -15.90 -1.31 -0.02
N ILE A 16 -15.22 -2.44 -0.01
CA ILE A 16 -14.82 -3.15 1.20
C ILE A 16 -13.34 -2.97 1.43
N GLY A 17 -12.99 -2.26 2.52
CA GLY A 17 -11.63 -1.87 2.87
C GLY A 17 -11.29 -0.43 2.45
N GLY A 18 -10.97 0.40 3.45
CA GLY A 18 -10.64 1.82 3.32
C GLY A 18 -9.14 2.11 3.25
N GLY A 19 -8.33 1.18 2.72
CA GLY A 19 -6.92 1.41 2.40
C GLY A 19 -6.74 2.40 1.23
N PRO A 20 -5.49 2.68 0.79
CA PRO A 20 -5.23 3.68 -0.25
C PRO A 20 -6.06 3.49 -1.53
N GLY A 21 -6.15 2.24 -2.03
CA GLY A 21 -6.95 1.92 -3.21
C GLY A 21 -8.46 2.02 -2.96
N GLY A 22 -8.95 1.47 -1.84
CA GLY A 22 -10.37 1.52 -1.53
C GLY A 22 -10.89 2.94 -1.27
N LEU A 23 -10.08 3.79 -0.63
CA LEU A 23 -10.38 5.23 -0.47
C LEU A 23 -10.57 5.91 -1.83
N ALA A 24 -9.60 5.72 -2.74
CA ALA A 24 -9.67 6.32 -4.08
C ALA A 24 -10.89 5.80 -4.86
N ALA A 25 -11.17 4.49 -4.78
CA ALA A 25 -12.33 3.88 -5.44
C ALA A 25 -13.66 4.45 -4.92
N ALA A 26 -13.80 4.58 -3.60
CA ALA A 26 -15.02 5.09 -2.99
C ALA A 26 -15.28 6.56 -3.36
N VAL A 27 -14.25 7.40 -3.23
CA VAL A 27 -14.38 8.84 -3.55
C VAL A 27 -14.64 9.04 -5.04
N CYS A 28 -13.93 8.30 -5.91
CA CYS A 28 -14.11 8.44 -7.36
C CYS A 28 -15.52 8.02 -7.81
N SER A 29 -16.02 6.88 -7.36
CA SER A 29 -17.36 6.42 -7.71
C SER A 29 -18.45 7.39 -7.22
N ALA A 30 -18.31 7.92 -6.00
CA ALA A 30 -19.24 8.88 -5.43
C ALA A 30 -19.23 10.21 -6.20
N ARG A 31 -18.04 10.73 -6.56
CA ARG A 31 -17.91 11.94 -7.41
C ARG A 31 -18.53 11.79 -8.79
N MET A 32 -18.63 10.56 -9.30
CA MET A 32 -19.34 10.24 -10.53
C MET A 32 -20.85 9.99 -10.31
N GLY A 33 -21.39 10.41 -9.17
CA GLY A 33 -22.82 10.41 -8.87
C GLY A 33 -23.38 9.06 -8.40
N LYS A 34 -22.53 8.12 -7.98
CA LYS A 34 -23.00 6.83 -7.45
C LYS A 34 -23.19 6.89 -5.94
N LYS A 35 -24.30 6.34 -5.46
CA LYS A 35 -24.50 6.10 -4.02
C LYS A 35 -23.48 5.08 -3.57
N THR A 36 -22.49 5.53 -2.79
CA THR A 36 -21.32 4.70 -2.43
C THR A 36 -21.24 4.47 -0.92
N ILE A 37 -21.05 3.22 -0.52
CA ILE A 37 -20.76 2.82 0.86
C ILE A 37 -19.31 2.32 0.90
N LEU A 38 -18.53 2.82 1.88
CA LEU A 38 -17.18 2.35 2.20
C LEU A 38 -17.19 1.66 3.56
N VAL A 39 -16.87 0.38 3.58
CA VAL A 39 -16.76 -0.43 4.81
C VAL A 39 -15.29 -0.53 5.21
N GLU A 40 -14.99 -0.23 6.48
CA GLU A 40 -13.64 -0.34 7.03
C GLU A 40 -13.66 -1.01 8.41
N ARG A 41 -12.84 -2.04 8.58
CA ARG A 41 -12.74 -2.81 9.84
C ARG A 41 -12.13 -2.02 10.99
N ASN A 42 -11.28 -1.04 10.68
CA ASN A 42 -10.66 -0.16 11.67
C ASN A 42 -11.54 1.08 11.94
N GLY A 43 -11.19 1.84 12.97
CA GLY A 43 -11.77 3.15 13.26
C GLY A 43 -11.12 4.31 12.49
N PHE A 44 -10.41 4.03 11.41
CA PHE A 44 -9.72 5.02 10.57
C PHE A 44 -9.58 4.52 9.13
N LEU A 45 -9.48 5.45 8.17
CA LEU A 45 -9.13 5.15 6.78
C LEU A 45 -7.61 5.26 6.56
N GLY A 46 -7.13 4.67 5.46
CA GLY A 46 -5.76 4.80 4.99
C GLY A 46 -4.95 3.50 5.02
N GLY A 47 -5.37 2.48 5.76
CA GLY A 47 -4.63 1.21 5.81
C GLY A 47 -3.13 1.41 6.02
N THR A 48 -2.27 0.89 5.12
CA THR A 48 -0.81 1.01 5.20
C THR A 48 -0.29 2.47 5.19
N ALA A 49 -1.04 3.44 4.65
CA ALA A 49 -0.63 4.85 4.69
C ALA A 49 -0.60 5.42 6.12
N THR A 50 -1.21 4.73 7.09
CA THR A 50 -1.18 5.11 8.51
C THR A 50 -0.04 4.48 9.30
N SER A 51 0.90 3.80 8.63
CA SER A 51 2.04 3.14 9.28
C SER A 51 3.28 4.03 9.46
N GLY A 52 3.33 5.19 8.81
CA GLY A 52 4.52 6.05 8.73
C GLY A 52 5.41 5.77 7.51
N LEU A 53 5.01 4.83 6.65
CA LEU A 53 5.68 4.59 5.38
C LEU A 53 5.38 5.74 4.41
N GLY A 54 6.43 6.37 3.86
CA GLY A 54 6.27 7.33 2.77
C GLY A 54 5.72 6.67 1.51
N ILE A 55 4.96 7.42 0.70
CA ILE A 55 4.40 6.90 -0.53
C ILE A 55 5.48 6.89 -1.61
N LEU A 56 5.63 5.77 -2.31
CA LEU A 56 6.59 5.55 -3.38
C LEU A 56 5.91 5.62 -4.76
N GLY A 57 6.68 5.94 -5.81
CA GLY A 57 6.24 5.86 -7.19
C GLY A 57 5.67 7.15 -7.78
N TYR A 58 5.70 8.29 -7.10
CA TYR A 58 5.23 9.57 -7.66
C TYR A 58 6.11 10.14 -8.76
N LEU A 59 7.42 9.93 -8.68
CA LEU A 59 8.36 10.31 -9.73
C LEU A 59 9.00 9.07 -10.34
N ASP A 60 9.29 9.15 -11.61
CA ASP A 60 10.12 8.18 -12.30
C ASP A 60 11.62 8.39 -11.97
N ARG A 61 12.48 7.55 -12.55
CA ARG A 61 13.92 7.59 -12.32
C ARG A 61 14.58 8.89 -12.81
N GLN A 62 13.97 9.60 -13.73
CA GLN A 62 14.41 10.90 -14.23
C GLN A 62 13.89 12.08 -13.41
N GLY A 63 13.12 11.81 -12.35
CA GLY A 63 12.47 12.83 -11.52
C GLY A 63 11.22 13.44 -12.15
N LYS A 64 10.70 12.86 -13.25
CA LYS A 64 9.47 13.29 -13.88
C LYS A 64 8.27 12.70 -13.13
N LYS A 65 7.22 13.51 -12.99
CA LYS A 65 5.97 13.08 -12.35
C LYS A 65 5.33 11.92 -13.12
N ALA A 66 5.03 10.85 -12.41
CA ALA A 66 4.42 9.64 -12.93
C ALA A 66 2.97 9.45 -12.48
N LEU A 67 2.60 9.85 -11.26
CA LEU A 67 1.23 9.72 -10.75
C LEU A 67 0.52 11.07 -10.72
N GLY A 68 -0.79 11.05 -11.02
CA GLY A 68 -1.65 12.22 -11.08
C GLY A 68 -3.02 11.95 -10.44
N GLY A 69 -4.07 12.60 -10.95
CA GLY A 69 -5.44 12.36 -10.54
C GLY A 69 -5.67 12.46 -9.04
N PHE A 70 -6.46 11.54 -8.51
CA PHE A 70 -6.75 11.44 -7.08
C PHE A 70 -5.47 11.28 -6.23
N ALA A 71 -4.47 10.57 -6.74
CA ALA A 71 -3.21 10.37 -6.02
C ALA A 71 -2.50 11.70 -5.73
N GLN A 72 -2.49 12.62 -6.71
CA GLN A 72 -1.91 13.95 -6.50
C GLN A 72 -2.77 14.85 -5.62
N GLU A 73 -4.09 14.85 -5.84
CA GLU A 73 -5.03 15.64 -5.02
C GLU A 73 -4.88 15.30 -3.53
N LEU A 74 -4.76 14.01 -3.21
CA LEU A 74 -4.55 13.55 -1.83
C LEU A 74 -3.29 14.17 -1.20
N ILE A 75 -2.17 14.20 -1.93
CA ILE A 75 -0.93 14.80 -1.42
C ILE A 75 -1.05 16.32 -1.28
N ASP A 76 -1.69 16.99 -2.23
CA ASP A 76 -1.90 18.42 -2.17
C ASP A 76 -2.77 18.80 -0.96
N ARG A 77 -3.82 18.02 -0.66
CA ARG A 77 -4.64 18.21 0.55
C ARG A 77 -3.87 17.95 1.83
N LEU A 78 -3.08 16.90 1.88
CA LEU A 78 -2.19 16.63 3.02
C LEU A 78 -1.22 17.79 3.25
N ALA A 79 -0.65 18.34 2.19
CA ALA A 79 0.29 19.46 2.28
C ALA A 79 -0.34 20.72 2.87
N ASN A 80 -1.63 20.98 2.61
CA ASN A 80 -2.36 22.11 3.21
C ASN A 80 -2.41 22.06 4.76
N TYR A 81 -2.27 20.87 5.33
CA TYR A 81 -2.23 20.66 6.79
C TYR A 81 -0.81 20.38 7.32
N GLY A 82 0.24 20.52 6.47
CA GLY A 82 1.59 20.10 6.84
C GLY A 82 1.75 18.58 6.93
N GLY A 83 0.78 17.83 6.40
CA GLY A 83 0.75 16.36 6.41
C GLY A 83 1.53 15.72 5.27
N ALA A 84 2.09 16.50 4.35
CA ALA A 84 3.03 16.07 3.30
C ALA A 84 3.99 17.21 2.98
N ILE A 85 5.21 16.87 2.54
CA ILE A 85 6.25 17.86 2.19
C ILE A 85 6.66 17.82 0.71
N GLY A 86 5.90 17.09 -0.12
CA GLY A 86 6.14 16.95 -1.54
C GLY A 86 6.85 15.65 -1.93
N HIS A 87 7.23 15.58 -3.21
CA HIS A 87 7.86 14.40 -3.81
C HIS A 87 9.37 14.65 -3.94
N TYR A 88 10.17 13.75 -3.41
CA TYR A 88 11.64 13.85 -3.45
C TYR A 88 12.21 12.70 -4.27
N PRO A 89 13.10 13.00 -5.24
CA PRO A 89 13.86 11.97 -5.93
C PRO A 89 14.67 11.14 -4.94
N CYS A 90 14.70 9.85 -5.14
CA CYS A 90 15.46 8.90 -4.33
C CYS A 90 16.28 7.99 -5.24
N PRO A 91 17.61 7.93 -5.11
CA PRO A 91 18.45 7.09 -5.96
C PRO A 91 18.08 5.61 -5.92
N VAL A 92 17.53 5.14 -4.80
CA VAL A 92 17.15 3.74 -4.59
C VAL A 92 15.71 3.46 -4.98
N HIS A 93 14.77 4.35 -4.60
CA HIS A 93 13.33 4.11 -4.74
C HIS A 93 12.67 4.92 -5.87
N ASN A 94 13.46 5.57 -6.73
CA ASN A 94 13.07 6.58 -7.71
C ASN A 94 12.49 7.83 -7.03
N SER A 95 11.52 7.67 -6.16
CA SER A 95 11.00 8.79 -5.36
C SER A 95 10.44 8.33 -4.01
N ILE A 96 10.36 9.28 -3.09
CA ILE A 96 9.65 9.15 -1.82
C ILE A 96 8.81 10.40 -1.56
N THR A 97 7.63 10.20 -1.01
CA THR A 97 6.70 11.25 -0.59
C THR A 97 6.39 11.04 0.87
N PRO A 98 7.09 11.71 1.78
CA PRO A 98 6.80 11.62 3.22
C PRO A 98 5.38 12.14 3.52
N ILE A 99 4.65 11.39 4.32
CA ILE A 99 3.29 11.73 4.75
C ILE A 99 3.13 11.55 6.25
N SER A 100 2.24 12.32 6.85
CA SER A 100 1.81 12.15 8.23
C SER A 100 0.66 11.13 8.31
N PRO A 101 0.84 10.02 9.05
CA PRO A 101 -0.23 9.05 9.26
C PRO A 101 -1.50 9.65 9.84
N ASP A 102 -1.38 10.61 10.76
CA ASP A 102 -2.53 11.18 11.43
C ASP A 102 -3.29 12.16 10.54
N TRP A 103 -2.59 13.02 9.80
CA TRP A 103 -3.24 13.88 8.80
C TRP A 103 -3.87 13.07 7.67
N PHE A 104 -3.27 11.91 7.30
CA PHE A 104 -3.88 11.04 6.31
C PHE A 104 -5.27 10.56 6.73
N LYS A 105 -5.43 10.13 7.99
CA LYS A 105 -6.73 9.69 8.54
C LYS A 105 -7.78 10.80 8.46
N VAL A 106 -7.41 12.03 8.78
CA VAL A 106 -8.30 13.19 8.74
C VAL A 106 -8.70 13.53 7.31
N VAL A 107 -7.73 13.71 6.42
CA VAL A 107 -7.94 14.08 5.02
C VAL A 107 -8.74 13.00 4.27
N ALA A 108 -8.50 11.72 4.55
CA ALA A 108 -9.27 10.63 3.96
C ALA A 108 -10.77 10.71 4.31
N VAL A 109 -11.11 11.04 5.54
CA VAL A 109 -12.51 11.23 5.98
C VAL A 109 -13.09 12.49 5.34
N GLU A 110 -12.36 13.60 5.30
CA GLU A 110 -12.78 14.85 4.66
C GLU A 110 -13.14 14.62 3.19
N MET A 111 -12.25 13.94 2.43
CA MET A 111 -12.49 13.63 1.01
C MET A 111 -13.71 12.73 0.80
N CYS A 112 -13.94 11.76 1.68
CA CYS A 112 -15.14 10.91 1.64
C CYS A 112 -16.41 11.73 1.92
N GLN A 113 -16.40 12.59 2.93
CA GLN A 113 -17.56 13.43 3.29
C GLN A 113 -17.92 14.41 2.17
N GLU A 114 -16.93 15.08 1.57
CA GLU A 114 -17.14 15.98 0.43
C GLU A 114 -17.71 15.27 -0.79
N ALA A 115 -17.30 14.02 -1.03
CA ALA A 115 -17.83 13.20 -2.12
C ALA A 115 -19.21 12.59 -1.84
N GLY A 116 -19.67 12.62 -0.59
CA GLY A 116 -20.94 12.01 -0.19
C GLY A 116 -20.83 10.48 0.04
N VAL A 117 -19.64 9.96 0.33
CA VAL A 117 -19.44 8.54 0.68
C VAL A 117 -19.98 8.25 2.07
N GLU A 118 -20.84 7.24 2.21
CA GLU A 118 -21.23 6.71 3.51
C GLU A 118 -20.13 5.78 4.05
N ILE A 119 -19.50 6.13 5.18
CA ILE A 119 -18.43 5.33 5.79
C ILE A 119 -19.01 4.48 6.93
N LEU A 120 -18.71 3.19 6.91
CA LEU A 120 -19.01 2.25 7.99
C LEU A 120 -17.70 1.80 8.66
N PHE A 121 -17.27 2.53 9.69
CA PHE A 121 -16.13 2.16 10.51
C PHE A 121 -16.43 1.01 11.48
N ASN A 122 -15.40 0.26 11.86
CA ASN A 122 -15.48 -0.87 12.80
C ASN A 122 -16.52 -1.91 12.35
N ASN A 123 -16.57 -2.17 11.05
CA ASN A 123 -17.40 -3.20 10.44
C ASN A 123 -16.50 -4.18 9.68
N GLU A 124 -16.52 -5.42 10.09
CA GLU A 124 -15.78 -6.54 9.49
C GLU A 124 -16.64 -7.20 8.42
N LEU A 125 -16.04 -7.58 7.28
CA LEU A 125 -16.70 -8.43 6.29
C LEU A 125 -16.92 -9.83 6.89
N LEU A 126 -18.16 -10.29 6.89
CA LEU A 126 -18.55 -11.57 7.48
C LEU A 126 -18.92 -12.63 6.45
N ASP A 127 -19.64 -12.23 5.40
CA ASP A 127 -20.08 -13.13 4.34
C ASP A 127 -20.30 -12.40 3.02
N VAL A 128 -20.34 -13.17 1.91
CA VAL A 128 -20.54 -12.67 0.54
C VAL A 128 -21.62 -13.49 -0.16
N THR A 129 -22.61 -12.80 -0.74
CA THR A 129 -23.65 -13.43 -1.54
C THR A 129 -23.27 -13.40 -3.01
N VAL A 130 -23.23 -14.59 -3.63
CA VAL A 130 -22.98 -14.76 -5.07
C VAL A 130 -24.17 -15.47 -5.70
N GLU A 131 -24.77 -14.86 -6.72
CA GLU A 131 -25.89 -15.41 -7.48
C GLU A 131 -25.52 -15.52 -8.96
N SER A 132 -25.60 -16.71 -9.51
CA SER A 132 -25.27 -16.98 -10.93
C SER A 132 -23.90 -16.44 -11.38
N GLY A 133 -22.90 -16.53 -10.52
CA GLY A 133 -21.54 -16.05 -10.80
C GLY A 133 -21.34 -14.54 -10.62
N ARG A 134 -22.33 -13.83 -10.06
CA ARG A 134 -22.28 -12.40 -9.79
C ARG A 134 -22.33 -12.12 -8.28
N VAL A 135 -21.48 -11.26 -7.79
CA VAL A 135 -21.55 -10.75 -6.41
C VAL A 135 -22.75 -9.80 -6.32
N THR A 136 -23.69 -10.08 -5.43
CA THR A 136 -24.93 -9.32 -5.25
C THR A 136 -25.10 -8.74 -3.86
N GLY A 137 -24.34 -9.23 -2.88
CA GLY A 137 -24.44 -8.75 -1.51
C GLY A 137 -23.24 -9.09 -0.66
N VAL A 138 -23.09 -8.36 0.43
CA VAL A 138 -22.16 -8.67 1.51
C VAL A 138 -22.87 -8.54 2.85
N GLU A 139 -22.46 -9.37 3.82
CA GLU A 139 -22.81 -9.19 5.23
C GLU A 139 -21.60 -8.63 5.96
N VAL A 140 -21.81 -7.54 6.69
CA VAL A 140 -20.77 -6.95 7.56
C VAL A 140 -21.25 -6.92 9.00
N TYR A 141 -20.31 -6.99 9.94
CA TYR A 141 -20.61 -7.06 11.37
C TYR A 141 -19.86 -6.01 12.17
N GLY A 142 -20.59 -5.28 12.99
CA GLY A 142 -20.01 -4.31 13.92
C GLY A 142 -20.96 -4.06 15.11
N LYS A 143 -20.40 -4.01 16.33
CA LYS A 143 -21.17 -3.70 17.56
C LYS A 143 -22.47 -4.52 17.71
N CYS A 144 -22.40 -5.83 17.49
CA CYS A 144 -23.55 -6.75 17.59
C CYS A 144 -24.67 -6.50 16.56
N VAL A 145 -24.39 -5.80 15.48
CA VAL A 145 -25.30 -5.57 14.35
C VAL A 145 -24.75 -6.28 13.12
N HIS A 146 -25.57 -7.06 12.47
CA HIS A 146 -25.35 -7.61 11.13
C HIS A 146 -25.95 -6.65 10.11
N THR A 147 -25.17 -6.14 9.19
CA THR A 147 -25.66 -5.28 8.12
C THR A 147 -25.51 -5.99 6.79
N LEU A 148 -26.62 -6.24 6.12
CA LEU A 148 -26.65 -6.77 4.76
C LEU A 148 -26.58 -5.58 3.79
N ILE A 149 -25.60 -5.57 2.91
CA ILE A 149 -25.40 -4.51 1.92
C ILE A 149 -25.60 -5.12 0.53
N SER A 150 -26.61 -4.61 -0.18
CA SER A 150 -26.81 -4.91 -1.61
C SER A 150 -26.22 -3.80 -2.45
N ALA A 151 -25.51 -4.15 -3.51
CA ALA A 151 -24.95 -3.18 -4.46
C ALA A 151 -24.96 -3.71 -5.89
N LYS A 152 -24.88 -2.80 -6.86
CA LYS A 152 -24.73 -3.15 -8.29
C LYS A 152 -23.32 -3.62 -8.59
N VAL A 153 -22.31 -3.01 -7.94
CA VAL A 153 -20.89 -3.33 -8.08
C VAL A 153 -20.24 -3.29 -6.73
N PHE A 154 -19.36 -4.27 -6.49
CA PHE A 154 -18.49 -4.36 -5.32
C PHE A 154 -17.05 -4.11 -5.73
N ILE A 155 -16.29 -3.43 -4.85
CA ILE A 155 -14.85 -3.20 -5.05
C ILE A 155 -14.10 -3.76 -3.85
N ASP A 156 -13.21 -4.72 -4.09
CA ASP A 156 -12.35 -5.28 -3.07
C ASP A 156 -11.13 -4.38 -2.83
N GLY A 157 -11.18 -3.59 -1.76
CA GLY A 157 -10.09 -2.76 -1.24
C GLY A 157 -9.48 -3.29 0.05
N THR A 158 -9.76 -4.55 0.44
CA THR A 158 -9.33 -5.16 1.71
C THR A 158 -7.81 -5.29 1.83
N GLY A 159 -7.10 -5.24 0.70
CA GLY A 159 -5.65 -5.36 0.59
C GLY A 159 -5.17 -6.82 0.54
N ASP A 160 -5.93 -7.76 1.09
CA ASP A 160 -5.67 -9.19 1.07
C ASP A 160 -6.66 -9.97 0.19
N GLY A 161 -7.64 -9.25 -0.42
CA GLY A 161 -8.64 -9.82 -1.31
C GLY A 161 -9.69 -10.65 -0.57
N ASP A 162 -10.05 -10.26 0.64
CA ASP A 162 -10.97 -11.06 1.46
C ASP A 162 -12.36 -11.15 0.84
N LEU A 163 -12.84 -10.07 0.21
CA LEU A 163 -14.12 -10.08 -0.52
C LEU A 163 -14.07 -11.03 -1.73
N ALA A 164 -13.03 -10.92 -2.55
CA ALA A 164 -12.87 -11.76 -3.73
C ALA A 164 -12.66 -13.23 -3.37
N TYR A 165 -11.92 -13.51 -2.29
CA TYR A 165 -11.73 -14.85 -1.75
C TYR A 165 -13.03 -15.47 -1.28
N MET A 166 -13.81 -14.75 -0.48
CA MET A 166 -15.11 -15.24 0.03
C MET A 166 -16.14 -15.39 -1.09
N ALA A 167 -16.03 -14.58 -2.16
CA ALA A 167 -16.86 -14.75 -3.36
C ALA A 167 -16.45 -15.96 -4.23
N GLY A 168 -15.34 -16.63 -3.92
CA GLY A 168 -14.85 -17.79 -4.67
C GLY A 168 -14.03 -17.45 -5.91
N ALA A 169 -13.46 -16.25 -6.01
CA ALA A 169 -12.54 -15.88 -7.08
C ALA A 169 -11.26 -16.74 -7.04
N ARG A 170 -10.78 -17.15 -8.20
CA ARG A 170 -9.53 -17.92 -8.32
C ARG A 170 -8.31 -17.04 -8.03
N TYR A 171 -7.34 -17.58 -7.28
CA TYR A 171 -6.13 -16.87 -6.90
C TYR A 171 -4.92 -17.81 -6.82
N VAL A 172 -3.74 -17.23 -6.74
CA VAL A 172 -2.50 -17.87 -6.33
C VAL A 172 -1.96 -17.15 -5.09
N SER A 173 -1.20 -17.85 -4.24
CA SER A 173 -0.63 -17.30 -3.02
C SER A 173 0.87 -17.19 -3.11
N GLY A 174 1.39 -16.03 -2.63
CA GLY A 174 2.81 -15.78 -2.54
C GLY A 174 3.52 -15.69 -3.89
N GLN A 175 4.83 -15.62 -3.82
CA GLN A 175 5.69 -15.44 -4.98
C GLN A 175 5.52 -16.59 -5.99
N ASP A 176 5.03 -16.27 -7.19
CA ASP A 176 4.78 -17.21 -8.30
C ASP A 176 3.98 -18.47 -7.90
N GLY A 177 3.07 -18.32 -6.93
CA GLY A 177 2.21 -19.41 -6.45
C GLY A 177 2.94 -20.45 -5.58
N THR A 178 4.13 -20.13 -5.06
CA THR A 178 4.89 -21.03 -4.18
C THR A 178 4.33 -21.08 -2.75
N GLY A 179 3.45 -20.17 -2.38
CA GLY A 179 3.01 -19.97 -1.00
C GLY A 179 4.00 -19.20 -0.12
N ILE A 180 5.18 -18.86 -0.64
CA ILE A 180 6.17 -18.07 0.09
C ILE A 180 5.82 -16.59 -0.03
N MET A 181 5.47 -15.97 1.11
CA MET A 181 5.11 -14.57 1.18
C MET A 181 6.33 -13.67 1.39
N GLN A 182 6.27 -12.44 0.88
CA GLN A 182 7.22 -11.41 1.28
C GLN A 182 7.03 -11.09 2.78
N PRO A 183 8.12 -10.77 3.52
CA PRO A 183 8.03 -10.54 4.96
C PRO A 183 7.16 -9.34 5.31
N CYS A 184 6.46 -9.44 6.42
CA CYS A 184 5.73 -8.33 7.01
C CYS A 184 6.67 -7.39 7.79
N THR A 185 6.18 -6.19 8.11
CA THR A 185 6.89 -5.19 8.91
C THR A 185 5.93 -4.52 9.89
N LEU A 186 6.27 -4.44 11.16
CA LEU A 186 5.60 -3.53 12.08
C LEU A 186 6.43 -2.26 12.18
N MET A 187 5.95 -1.20 11.55
CA MET A 187 6.61 0.10 11.59
C MET A 187 6.37 0.81 12.92
N PHE A 188 7.33 1.64 13.31
CA PHE A 188 7.18 2.50 14.47
C PHE A 188 7.91 3.83 14.24
N SER A 189 7.62 4.82 15.04
CA SER A 189 8.26 6.13 14.97
C SER A 189 9.04 6.45 16.24
N ILE A 190 10.08 7.25 16.09
CA ILE A 190 10.95 7.69 17.17
C ILE A 190 11.11 9.21 17.15
N LYS A 191 11.51 9.75 18.30
CA LYS A 191 11.91 11.14 18.52
C LYS A 191 13.15 11.22 19.43
N ASP A 192 13.67 12.44 19.64
CA ASP A 192 14.83 12.70 20.51
C ASP A 192 16.08 11.97 20.03
N TYR A 193 16.45 12.17 18.76
CA TYR A 193 17.66 11.65 18.12
C TYR A 193 18.49 12.79 17.53
N ASN A 194 19.78 12.54 17.27
CA ASN A 194 20.70 13.46 16.58
C ASN A 194 21.07 12.91 15.20
N LEU A 195 20.34 13.33 14.17
CA LEU A 195 20.55 12.86 12.80
C LEU A 195 21.93 13.27 12.25
N GLU A 196 22.44 14.46 12.64
CA GLU A 196 23.75 14.94 12.16
C GLU A 196 24.90 14.08 12.69
N GLU A 197 24.85 13.66 13.94
CA GLU A 197 25.83 12.72 14.52
C GLU A 197 25.80 11.38 13.77
N PHE A 198 24.59 10.87 13.47
CA PHE A 198 24.42 9.65 12.68
C PHE A 198 25.00 9.77 11.27
N LEU A 199 24.68 10.85 10.55
CA LEU A 199 25.17 11.07 9.19
C LEU A 199 26.69 11.32 9.17
N SER A 200 27.25 12.03 10.17
CA SER A 200 28.69 12.23 10.30
C SER A 200 29.42 10.90 10.57
N PHE A 201 28.84 10.00 11.38
CA PHE A 201 29.36 8.65 11.54
C PHE A 201 29.34 7.88 10.23
N ALA A 202 28.23 7.91 9.50
CA ALA A 202 28.09 7.24 8.21
C ALA A 202 29.10 7.78 7.16
N GLU A 203 29.37 9.09 7.14
CA GLU A 203 30.35 9.72 6.26
C GLU A 203 31.79 9.23 6.54
N ASN A 204 32.14 9.07 7.82
CA ASN A 204 33.44 8.57 8.24
C ASN A 204 33.55 7.03 8.13
N ASN A 205 32.45 6.32 7.89
CA ASN A 205 32.37 4.88 7.79
C ASN A 205 31.55 4.47 6.56
N PRO A 206 32.02 4.76 5.34
CA PRO A 206 31.24 4.60 4.10
C PRO A 206 30.80 3.16 3.82
N GLN A 207 31.47 2.16 4.40
CA GLN A 207 31.06 0.75 4.32
C GLN A 207 29.69 0.47 4.98
N ASN A 208 29.19 1.38 5.83
CA ASN A 208 27.89 1.29 6.46
C ASN A 208 26.74 1.82 5.59
N PHE A 209 27.00 2.29 4.37
CA PHE A 209 25.97 2.50 3.39
C PHE A 209 25.64 1.16 2.72
N GLY A 210 24.41 0.68 2.88
CA GLY A 210 24.02 -0.68 2.50
C GLY A 210 23.81 -0.91 1.00
N ILE A 211 23.87 0.12 0.16
CA ILE A 211 23.59 0.02 -1.27
C ILE A 211 24.81 0.49 -2.06
N LYS A 212 25.47 -0.47 -2.74
CA LYS A 212 26.72 -0.28 -3.46
C LYS A 212 26.58 -0.32 -4.97
N GLU A 213 25.38 -0.61 -5.45
CA GLU A 213 25.08 -0.75 -6.87
C GLU A 213 25.12 0.59 -7.60
N ASP A 214 25.47 0.55 -8.88
CA ASP A 214 25.62 1.73 -9.74
C ASP A 214 24.37 2.59 -9.82
N TYR A 215 23.19 2.01 -9.71
CA TYR A 215 21.94 2.77 -9.72
C TYR A 215 21.74 3.66 -8.49
N ALA A 216 22.49 3.42 -7.42
CA ALA A 216 22.42 4.17 -6.17
C ALA A 216 23.54 5.23 -6.01
N LYS A 217 24.23 5.61 -7.08
CA LYS A 217 25.38 6.56 -7.05
C LYS A 217 25.12 7.89 -6.34
N GLY A 218 23.89 8.36 -6.28
CA GLY A 218 23.51 9.57 -5.56
C GLY A 218 23.22 9.38 -4.07
N TYR A 219 23.32 8.14 -3.56
CA TYR A 219 22.96 7.79 -2.19
C TYR A 219 24.13 8.06 -1.23
N THR A 220 24.32 9.33 -0.88
CA THR A 220 25.48 9.83 -0.12
C THR A 220 25.03 10.60 1.13
N PRO A 221 25.91 10.81 2.14
CA PRO A 221 25.61 11.66 3.29
C PRO A 221 25.15 13.06 2.92
N SER A 222 25.74 13.65 1.87
CA SER A 222 25.32 14.95 1.33
C SER A 222 23.87 14.93 0.82
N PHE A 223 23.45 13.84 0.16
CA PHE A 223 22.06 13.66 -0.26
C PHE A 223 21.12 13.68 0.95
N PHE A 224 21.43 12.93 2.01
CA PHE A 224 20.58 12.87 3.20
C PHE A 224 20.46 14.21 3.93
N ARG A 225 21.54 15.02 3.96
CA ARG A 225 21.50 16.36 4.55
C ARG A 225 20.71 17.36 3.70
N SER A 226 20.71 17.20 2.40
CA SER A 226 20.05 18.13 1.47
C SER A 226 18.61 17.77 1.12
N SER A 227 18.20 16.50 1.29
CA SER A 227 16.87 16.03 0.94
C SER A 227 15.97 15.94 2.18
N PRO A 228 14.96 16.82 2.33
CA PRO A 228 13.99 16.72 3.44
C PRO A 228 13.21 15.41 3.44
N GLY A 229 12.97 14.84 2.25
CA GLY A 229 12.31 13.54 2.08
C GLY A 229 13.28 12.46 1.64
N HIS A 230 13.62 11.52 2.52
CA HIS A 230 14.50 10.41 2.16
C HIS A 230 14.21 9.14 2.98
N CYS A 231 14.67 8.02 2.45
CA CYS A 231 14.75 6.73 3.12
C CYS A 231 16.23 6.33 3.23
N PHE A 232 16.71 6.05 4.42
CA PHE A 232 18.06 5.54 4.67
C PHE A 232 18.05 4.02 4.77
N ILE A 233 19.03 3.36 4.17
CA ILE A 233 19.29 1.92 4.27
C ILE A 233 20.79 1.74 4.50
N GLY A 234 21.18 1.02 5.56
CA GLY A 234 22.59 0.78 5.85
C GLY A 234 22.86 0.30 7.28
N MET A 235 24.05 0.63 7.79
CA MET A 235 24.56 0.25 9.12
C MET A 235 24.78 -1.26 9.29
N ASP A 236 25.13 -1.95 8.21
CA ASP A 236 25.35 -3.40 8.16
C ASP A 236 26.39 -3.86 9.20
N ASP A 237 27.53 -3.12 9.35
CA ASP A 237 28.57 -3.46 10.31
C ASP A 237 28.10 -3.35 11.76
N LEU A 238 27.27 -2.37 12.08
CA LEU A 238 26.74 -2.20 13.42
C LEU A 238 25.73 -3.29 13.77
N ILE A 239 24.87 -3.67 12.82
CA ILE A 239 23.97 -4.80 13.00
C ILE A 239 24.75 -6.10 13.17
N ARG A 240 25.78 -6.33 12.35
CA ARG A 240 26.63 -7.52 12.47
C ARG A 240 27.29 -7.59 13.85
N LYS A 241 27.85 -6.48 14.35
CA LYS A 241 28.43 -6.40 15.71
C LYS A 241 27.39 -6.71 16.80
N ALA A 242 26.16 -6.20 16.64
CA ALA A 242 25.10 -6.46 17.60
C ALA A 242 24.65 -7.93 17.57
N LYS A 243 24.60 -8.56 16.40
CA LYS A 243 24.33 -10.01 16.25
C LYS A 243 25.41 -10.86 16.91
N GLU A 244 26.70 -10.54 16.67
CA GLU A 244 27.85 -11.23 17.27
C GLU A 244 27.86 -11.11 18.81
N ALA A 245 27.36 -10.00 19.35
CA ALA A 245 27.20 -9.76 20.78
C ALA A 245 25.95 -10.41 21.40
N GLY A 246 25.04 -10.97 20.58
CA GLY A 246 23.78 -11.54 21.06
C GLY A 246 22.71 -10.49 21.41
N ASP A 247 22.84 -9.25 20.93
CA ASP A 247 21.93 -8.14 21.21
C ASP A 247 20.93 -7.86 20.06
N PHE A 248 21.03 -8.59 18.94
CA PHE A 248 20.18 -8.39 17.76
C PHE A 248 19.81 -9.72 17.11
N HIS A 249 18.51 -10.06 17.13
CA HIS A 249 17.94 -11.30 16.60
C HIS A 249 16.97 -11.06 15.43
N VAL A 250 16.59 -9.80 15.19
CA VAL A 250 15.75 -9.45 14.03
C VAL A 250 16.41 -10.00 12.76
N PRO A 251 15.67 -10.73 11.89
CA PRO A 251 16.22 -11.30 10.66
C PRO A 251 16.43 -10.22 9.58
N ARG A 252 17.29 -9.25 9.90
CA ARG A 252 17.62 -8.07 9.08
C ARG A 252 19.13 -7.77 9.21
N ASN A 253 19.74 -7.36 8.09
CA ASN A 253 21.15 -6.94 8.06
C ASN A 253 21.34 -5.43 7.87
N GLN A 254 20.25 -4.70 7.60
CA GLN A 254 20.28 -3.28 7.33
C GLN A 254 19.29 -2.53 8.22
N PHE A 255 19.71 -1.41 8.77
CA PHE A 255 18.85 -0.45 9.45
C PHE A 255 18.17 0.44 8.41
N ILE A 256 16.85 0.66 8.54
CA ILE A 256 16.06 1.47 7.62
C ILE A 256 15.24 2.48 8.42
N TYR A 257 15.40 3.76 8.08
CA TYR A 257 14.49 4.81 8.53
C TYR A 257 13.96 5.62 7.34
N ILE A 258 12.86 6.30 7.57
CA ILE A 258 12.17 7.17 6.61
C ILE A 258 11.88 8.49 7.31
N THR A 259 12.16 9.61 6.66
CA THR A 259 11.78 10.93 7.14
C THR A 259 10.27 11.10 7.08
N THR A 260 9.74 11.89 8.01
CA THR A 260 8.33 12.25 8.05
C THR A 260 8.16 13.77 7.88
N PRO A 261 6.97 14.28 7.54
CA PRO A 261 6.74 15.73 7.51
C PRO A 261 6.65 16.37 8.90
N VAL A 262 6.72 15.58 9.97
CA VAL A 262 6.67 16.07 11.35
C VAL A 262 8.11 16.22 11.86
N ASP A 263 8.48 17.45 12.21
CA ASP A 263 9.81 17.75 12.71
C ASP A 263 10.19 16.89 13.92
N GLY A 264 11.42 16.37 13.93
CA GLY A 264 11.95 15.55 15.00
C GLY A 264 11.38 14.13 15.08
N ILE A 265 10.61 13.68 14.08
CA ILE A 265 10.07 12.31 13.99
C ILE A 265 10.70 11.55 12.82
N LEU A 266 11.23 10.36 13.09
CA LEU A 266 11.59 9.39 12.05
C LEU A 266 10.69 8.16 12.15
N ALA A 267 10.31 7.62 11.00
CA ALA A 267 9.66 6.32 10.89
C ALA A 267 10.70 5.22 10.67
N ILE A 268 10.63 4.14 11.44
CA ILE A 268 11.57 3.02 11.39
C ILE A 268 10.93 1.83 10.66
N ASN A 269 11.57 1.40 9.56
CA ASN A 269 11.13 0.30 8.69
C ASN A 269 12.12 -0.87 8.76
N THR A 270 12.63 -1.20 9.96
CA THR A 270 13.70 -2.19 10.15
C THR A 270 13.18 -3.53 10.62
N SER A 271 12.00 -3.63 11.26
CA SER A 271 11.44 -4.91 11.65
C SER A 271 11.20 -5.82 10.44
N ARG A 272 11.30 -7.12 10.62
CA ARG A 272 11.12 -8.10 9.56
C ARG A 272 10.51 -9.38 10.13
N ILE A 273 9.26 -9.61 9.82
CA ILE A 273 8.49 -10.78 10.27
C ILE A 273 8.35 -11.70 9.04
N THR A 274 9.02 -12.84 9.08
CA THR A 274 9.09 -13.84 8.01
C THR A 274 8.18 -15.03 8.31
N GLU A 275 7.92 -15.86 7.30
CA GLU A 275 7.17 -17.12 7.44
C GLU A 275 5.76 -16.91 7.99
N ILE A 276 5.11 -15.82 7.56
CA ILE A 276 3.74 -15.46 7.92
C ILE A 276 2.90 -15.38 6.65
N ASP A 277 1.82 -16.14 6.60
CA ASP A 277 0.69 -15.89 5.72
C ASP A 277 -0.31 -14.99 6.46
N ALA A 278 -0.32 -13.71 6.10
CA ALA A 278 -1.17 -12.72 6.77
C ALA A 278 -2.66 -12.84 6.36
N SER A 279 -3.01 -13.76 5.46
CA SER A 279 -4.39 -14.13 5.17
C SER A 279 -4.96 -15.15 6.17
N ASP A 280 -4.08 -15.73 7.02
CA ASP A 280 -4.45 -16.59 8.14
C ASP A 280 -4.48 -15.75 9.43
N PRO A 281 -5.62 -15.64 10.13
CA PRO A 281 -5.77 -14.78 11.31
C PRO A 281 -4.87 -15.18 12.48
N TYR A 282 -4.55 -16.45 12.62
CA TYR A 282 -3.68 -16.93 13.70
C TYR A 282 -2.21 -16.59 13.42
N GLN A 283 -1.77 -16.70 12.15
CA GLN A 283 -0.43 -16.29 11.75
C GLN A 283 -0.30 -14.77 11.80
N LEU A 284 -1.33 -14.02 11.40
CA LEU A 284 -1.36 -12.56 11.52
C LEU A 284 -1.22 -12.12 12.99
N SER A 285 -1.93 -12.78 13.92
CA SER A 285 -1.81 -12.52 15.36
C SER A 285 -0.39 -12.75 15.85
N ARG A 286 0.21 -13.90 15.52
CA ARG A 286 1.61 -14.21 15.86
C ARG A 286 2.57 -13.18 15.27
N GLY A 287 2.36 -12.77 14.01
CA GLY A 287 3.18 -11.76 13.35
C GLY A 287 3.13 -10.39 14.05
N LEU A 288 1.99 -10.02 14.63
CA LEU A 288 1.88 -8.81 15.45
C LEU A 288 2.65 -8.94 16.77
N GLU A 289 2.55 -10.08 17.46
CA GLU A 289 3.29 -10.36 18.69
C GLU A 289 4.81 -10.26 18.44
N ASP A 290 5.30 -10.94 17.40
CA ASP A 290 6.70 -10.88 16.97
C ASP A 290 7.12 -9.46 16.62
N GLY A 291 6.27 -8.72 15.92
CA GLY A 291 6.50 -7.32 15.57
C GLY A 291 6.72 -6.43 16.79
N TYR A 292 5.89 -6.55 17.82
CA TYR A 292 6.05 -5.80 19.08
C TYR A 292 7.36 -6.15 19.80
N MET A 293 7.75 -7.42 19.79
CA MET A 293 9.03 -7.83 20.40
C MET A 293 10.21 -7.29 19.59
N GLN A 294 10.13 -7.28 18.26
CA GLN A 294 11.16 -6.67 17.42
C GLN A 294 11.26 -5.16 17.63
N VAL A 295 10.15 -4.43 17.84
CA VAL A 295 10.19 -2.99 18.18
C VAL A 295 10.97 -2.76 19.46
N LYS A 296 10.74 -3.57 20.50
CA LYS A 296 11.51 -3.51 21.77
C LYS A 296 13.00 -3.72 21.55
N GLU A 297 13.37 -4.75 20.77
CA GLU A 297 14.76 -5.07 20.47
C GLU A 297 15.43 -3.97 19.63
N LEU A 298 14.75 -3.46 18.59
CA LEU A 298 15.24 -2.37 17.75
C LEU A 298 15.47 -1.08 18.53
N MET A 299 14.60 -0.75 19.49
CA MET A 299 14.82 0.40 20.38
C MET A 299 16.08 0.24 21.24
N ALA A 300 16.35 -0.97 21.76
CA ALA A 300 17.56 -1.27 22.51
C ALA A 300 18.81 -1.20 21.62
N PHE A 301 18.74 -1.78 20.42
CA PHE A 301 19.81 -1.73 19.42
C PHE A 301 20.17 -0.29 19.04
N MET A 302 19.16 0.53 18.68
CA MET A 302 19.41 1.92 18.29
C MET A 302 20.14 2.70 19.39
N LYS A 303 19.67 2.60 20.63
CA LYS A 303 20.30 3.30 21.76
C LYS A 303 21.73 2.87 22.04
N LYS A 304 22.05 1.60 21.87
CA LYS A 304 23.35 1.03 22.19
C LYS A 304 24.37 1.13 21.07
N TYR A 305 23.92 1.00 19.82
CA TYR A 305 24.81 0.81 18.67
C TYR A 305 24.80 1.95 17.66
N LEU A 306 23.69 2.71 17.52
CA LEU A 306 23.62 3.75 16.51
C LEU A 306 24.06 5.12 17.08
N PRO A 307 25.12 5.75 16.54
CA PRO A 307 25.48 7.11 16.90
C PRO A 307 24.31 8.08 16.70
N GLY A 308 24.11 8.98 17.65
CA GLY A 308 23.00 9.94 17.62
C GLY A 308 21.65 9.41 18.09
N PHE A 309 21.53 8.11 18.45
CA PHE A 309 20.26 7.52 18.89
C PHE A 309 20.23 7.14 20.38
N ALA A 310 21.24 7.50 21.17
CA ALA A 310 21.31 7.13 22.58
C ALA A 310 20.08 7.57 23.39
N ASP A 311 19.56 8.77 23.09
CA ASP A 311 18.40 9.38 23.76
C ASP A 311 17.08 9.09 23.06
N ALA A 312 17.08 8.33 21.95
CA ALA A 312 15.89 8.06 21.16
C ALA A 312 14.74 7.47 21.99
N LYS A 313 13.55 8.01 21.80
CA LYS A 313 12.31 7.57 22.46
C LYS A 313 11.30 7.08 21.44
N LEU A 314 10.54 6.08 21.81
CA LEU A 314 9.41 5.62 21.02
C LEU A 314 8.36 6.75 20.96
N ALA A 315 7.94 7.13 19.74
CA ALA A 315 6.91 8.15 19.53
C ALA A 315 5.56 7.52 19.15
N GLY A 316 5.57 6.37 18.48
CA GLY A 316 4.35 5.64 18.12
C GLY A 316 4.67 4.31 17.44
N ILE A 317 3.69 3.42 17.40
CA ILE A 317 3.76 2.15 16.67
C ILE A 317 2.60 2.14 15.66
N SER A 318 2.85 1.61 14.47
CA SER A 318 1.81 1.41 13.45
C SER A 318 0.60 0.66 14.04
N PRO A 319 -0.62 1.11 13.76
CA PRO A 319 -1.82 0.44 14.28
C PRO A 319 -2.05 -0.94 13.64
N THR A 320 -1.41 -1.23 12.53
CA THR A 320 -1.54 -2.51 11.79
C THR A 320 -0.18 -3.00 11.33
N LEU A 321 -0.08 -4.32 11.13
CA LEU A 321 1.07 -4.92 10.48
C LEU A 321 1.13 -4.49 9.00
N GLY A 322 2.29 -4.09 8.53
CA GLY A 322 2.54 -3.80 7.11
C GLY A 322 2.71 -5.11 6.33
N ILE A 323 1.64 -5.55 5.71
CA ILE A 323 1.58 -6.77 4.90
C ILE A 323 1.95 -6.42 3.47
N ARG A 324 2.98 -7.05 2.91
CA ARG A 324 3.41 -6.84 1.53
C ARG A 324 2.65 -7.69 0.53
N GLU A 325 2.43 -8.96 0.85
CA GLU A 325 1.94 -9.97 -0.08
C GLU A 325 1.02 -10.98 0.61
N THR A 326 -0.05 -11.38 -0.08
CA THR A 326 -0.94 -12.48 0.28
C THR A 326 -1.48 -13.15 -0.98
N ARG A 327 -2.71 -12.88 -1.39
CA ARG A 327 -3.39 -13.45 -2.56
C ARG A 327 -3.21 -12.58 -3.81
N HIS A 328 -3.04 -13.23 -4.94
CA HIS A 328 -3.03 -12.63 -6.29
C HIS A 328 -4.16 -13.26 -7.08
N PHE A 329 -5.20 -12.50 -7.40
CA PHE A 329 -6.36 -13.04 -8.10
C PHE A 329 -6.12 -13.16 -9.60
N LEU A 330 -6.75 -14.16 -10.22
CA LEU A 330 -6.72 -14.33 -11.67
C LEU A 330 -7.75 -13.39 -12.30
N GLY A 331 -7.30 -12.57 -13.24
CA GLY A 331 -8.10 -11.57 -13.93
C GLY A 331 -8.21 -11.83 -15.43
N VAL A 332 -9.06 -11.07 -16.08
CA VAL A 332 -9.27 -11.09 -17.54
C VAL A 332 -7.97 -10.84 -18.33
N ARG A 333 -7.08 -10.00 -17.74
CA ARG A 333 -5.70 -9.79 -18.23
C ARG A 333 -4.73 -10.09 -17.10
N ARG A 334 -3.57 -10.61 -17.47
CA ARG A 334 -2.42 -10.74 -16.57
C ARG A 334 -1.26 -9.90 -17.09
N LEU A 335 -0.78 -8.98 -16.27
CA LEU A 335 0.41 -8.20 -16.59
C LEU A 335 1.63 -8.89 -16.02
N THR A 336 2.63 -9.13 -16.86
CA THR A 336 3.89 -9.80 -16.49
C THR A 336 5.07 -8.90 -16.82
N LYS A 337 6.24 -9.20 -16.23
CA LYS A 337 7.48 -8.49 -16.57
C LYS A 337 7.76 -8.49 -18.06
N ASP A 338 7.52 -9.59 -18.74
CA ASP A 338 7.78 -9.73 -20.18
C ASP A 338 6.82 -8.89 -21.04
N THR A 339 5.61 -8.61 -20.53
CA THR A 339 4.57 -7.87 -21.27
C THR A 339 4.34 -6.44 -20.78
N MET A 340 5.00 -6.00 -19.70
CA MET A 340 4.70 -4.70 -19.06
C MET A 340 4.90 -3.47 -19.96
N TYR A 341 5.71 -3.61 -21.02
CA TYR A 341 5.92 -2.58 -22.04
C TYR A 341 5.29 -2.91 -23.39
N ALA A 342 4.51 -3.98 -23.51
CA ALA A 342 3.84 -4.35 -24.75
C ALA A 342 2.79 -3.28 -25.12
N PRO A 343 2.70 -2.90 -26.42
CA PRO A 343 1.81 -1.83 -26.86
C PRO A 343 0.34 -2.03 -26.47
N GLU A 344 -0.15 -3.28 -26.54
CA GLU A 344 -1.52 -3.64 -26.17
C GLU A 344 -1.78 -3.41 -24.68
N MET A 345 -0.83 -3.70 -23.79
CA MET A 345 -0.95 -3.42 -22.37
C MET A 345 -1.01 -1.92 -22.08
N MET A 346 -0.19 -1.14 -22.77
CA MET A 346 -0.17 0.31 -22.64
C MET A 346 -1.44 0.97 -23.20
N GLN A 347 -2.05 0.40 -24.25
CA GLN A 347 -3.32 0.88 -24.81
C GLN A 347 -4.51 0.67 -23.88
N GLU A 348 -4.50 -0.40 -23.09
CA GLU A 348 -5.54 -0.72 -22.11
C GLU A 348 -5.23 -0.19 -20.70
N ALA A 349 -4.12 0.54 -20.51
CA ALA A 349 -3.69 1.03 -19.22
C ALA A 349 -4.68 2.03 -18.60
N VAL A 350 -5.03 1.83 -17.35
CA VAL A 350 -5.92 2.69 -16.54
C VAL A 350 -5.25 3.20 -15.27
N ALA A 351 -4.05 2.74 -15.00
CA ALA A 351 -3.15 3.19 -13.95
C ALA A 351 -1.72 2.94 -14.41
N GLN A 352 -0.73 3.42 -13.67
CA GLN A 352 0.67 3.13 -13.98
C GLN A 352 1.54 2.97 -12.73
N SER A 353 2.73 2.37 -12.90
CA SER A 353 3.78 2.33 -11.89
C SER A 353 5.09 2.87 -12.44
N ALA A 354 5.78 3.68 -11.62
CA ALA A 354 7.14 4.16 -11.82
C ALA A 354 8.10 3.63 -10.74
N TYR A 355 7.62 2.74 -9.88
CA TYR A 355 8.42 2.17 -8.81
C TYR A 355 9.23 0.98 -9.30
N ASN A 356 10.46 0.84 -8.80
CA ASN A 356 11.33 -0.29 -9.11
C ASN A 356 10.68 -1.64 -8.74
N ILE A 357 11.14 -2.71 -9.38
CA ILE A 357 10.79 -4.08 -8.97
C ILE A 357 11.57 -4.37 -7.68
N ASP A 358 10.86 -4.40 -6.55
CA ASP A 358 11.41 -4.48 -5.19
C ASP A 358 10.89 -5.76 -4.51
N ILE A 359 11.66 -6.83 -4.62
CA ILE A 359 11.31 -8.14 -4.07
C ILE A 359 12.07 -8.35 -2.76
N HIS A 360 11.33 -8.45 -1.67
CA HIS A 360 11.86 -8.89 -0.39
C HIS A 360 11.77 -10.42 -0.30
N SER A 361 12.89 -11.11 -0.21
CA SER A 361 12.89 -12.57 -0.07
C SER A 361 12.10 -13.01 1.17
N GLY A 362 11.18 -13.94 1.04
CA GLY A 362 10.45 -14.52 2.18
C GLY A 362 11.29 -15.46 3.04
N VAL A 363 12.43 -15.93 2.53
CA VAL A 363 13.26 -16.99 3.17
C VAL A 363 14.61 -16.45 3.64
N LYS A 364 15.21 -15.52 2.89
CA LYS A 364 16.55 -14.96 3.17
C LYS A 364 16.45 -13.49 3.50
N ASP A 365 17.41 -12.94 4.25
CA ASP A 365 17.54 -11.50 4.40
C ASP A 365 18.21 -10.92 3.14
N HIS A 366 17.43 -10.84 2.07
CA HIS A 366 17.84 -10.30 0.80
C HIS A 366 16.71 -9.48 0.18
N ILE A 367 17.08 -8.39 -0.47
CA ILE A 367 16.19 -7.52 -1.24
C ILE A 367 16.76 -7.50 -2.66
N ASP A 368 15.96 -7.98 -3.62
CA ASP A 368 16.25 -7.85 -5.05
C ASP A 368 15.58 -6.58 -5.57
N LEU A 369 16.38 -5.56 -5.85
CA LEU A 369 15.89 -4.31 -6.42
C LEU A 369 16.33 -4.22 -7.89
N THR A 370 15.39 -4.33 -8.81
CA THR A 370 15.62 -4.12 -10.24
C THR A 370 15.06 -2.75 -10.63
N PRO A 371 15.92 -1.80 -11.01
CA PRO A 371 15.49 -0.49 -11.47
C PRO A 371 14.63 -0.58 -12.73
N ILE A 372 13.62 0.31 -12.84
CA ILE A 372 12.90 0.56 -14.09
C ILE A 372 13.19 1.98 -14.56
N ASP A 373 13.43 2.14 -15.88
CA ASP A 373 13.85 3.43 -16.45
C ASP A 373 12.67 4.31 -16.84
N LYS A 374 11.50 3.74 -17.06
CA LYS A 374 10.27 4.45 -17.44
C LYS A 374 9.04 3.81 -16.81
N PRO A 375 7.99 4.59 -16.56
CA PRO A 375 6.71 4.05 -16.08
C PRO A 375 6.14 3.00 -17.05
N PHE A 376 5.36 2.07 -16.53
CA PHE A 376 4.59 1.11 -17.30
C PHE A 376 3.11 1.16 -16.89
N GLY A 377 2.23 0.87 -17.85
CA GLY A 377 0.80 0.90 -17.65
C GLY A 377 0.24 -0.38 -17.03
N ILE A 378 -0.82 -0.24 -16.26
CA ILE A 378 -1.58 -1.33 -15.66
C ILE A 378 -2.90 -1.44 -16.42
N PRO A 379 -3.13 -2.53 -17.19
CA PRO A 379 -4.34 -2.72 -17.97
C PRO A 379 -5.59 -2.90 -17.10
N TYR A 380 -6.73 -2.42 -17.57
CA TYR A 380 -8.01 -2.56 -16.88
C TYR A 380 -8.37 -4.01 -16.53
N GLY A 381 -8.14 -4.93 -17.45
CA GLY A 381 -8.46 -6.35 -17.24
C GLY A 381 -7.71 -7.02 -16.09
N CYS A 382 -6.64 -6.39 -15.55
CA CYS A 382 -5.98 -6.85 -14.32
C CYS A 382 -6.84 -6.65 -13.07
N LEU A 383 -7.80 -5.72 -13.12
CA LEU A 383 -8.69 -5.36 -12.01
C LEU A 383 -9.99 -6.19 -12.04
N VAL A 384 -10.28 -6.90 -13.13
CA VAL A 384 -11.51 -7.64 -13.35
C VAL A 384 -11.28 -9.12 -13.12
N PRO A 385 -11.85 -9.75 -12.06
CA PRO A 385 -11.74 -11.20 -11.85
C PRO A 385 -12.31 -11.97 -13.05
N GLU A 386 -11.58 -13.02 -13.49
CA GLU A 386 -11.98 -13.77 -14.67
C GLU A 386 -13.26 -14.61 -14.52
N SER A 387 -13.59 -14.99 -13.26
CA SER A 387 -14.66 -15.94 -12.93
C SER A 387 -15.89 -15.34 -12.27
N LEU A 388 -15.88 -14.02 -11.97
CA LEU A 388 -16.97 -13.36 -11.25
C LEU A 388 -17.37 -12.06 -11.93
N ASP A 389 -18.67 -11.78 -11.93
CA ASP A 389 -19.23 -10.49 -12.32
C ASP A 389 -19.57 -9.62 -11.10
N GLY A 390 -19.81 -8.33 -11.31
CA GLY A 390 -20.19 -7.40 -10.25
C GLY A 390 -19.09 -7.11 -9.23
N LEU A 391 -17.83 -7.51 -9.51
CA LEU A 391 -16.68 -7.34 -8.63
C LEU A 391 -15.49 -6.73 -9.38
N LEU A 392 -14.82 -5.78 -8.72
CA LEU A 392 -13.51 -5.24 -9.13
C LEU A 392 -12.50 -5.38 -8.02
N LEU A 393 -11.25 -5.58 -8.37
CA LEU A 393 -10.10 -5.59 -7.47
C LEU A 393 -9.46 -4.19 -7.39
N SER A 394 -9.04 -3.79 -6.21
CA SER A 394 -8.33 -2.54 -5.97
C SER A 394 -7.09 -2.77 -5.12
N GLY A 395 -6.00 -2.06 -5.47
CA GLY A 395 -4.74 -2.17 -4.74
C GLY A 395 -3.88 -3.34 -5.18
N ARG A 396 -3.27 -4.06 -4.23
CA ARG A 396 -2.21 -5.06 -4.50
C ARG A 396 -2.70 -6.43 -4.97
N THR A 397 -4.00 -6.70 -4.95
CA THR A 397 -4.58 -8.04 -5.23
C THR A 397 -4.86 -8.32 -6.71
N ILE A 398 -4.56 -7.34 -7.58
CA ILE A 398 -4.81 -7.41 -9.03
C ILE A 398 -3.99 -8.51 -9.73
N CYS A 399 -4.39 -8.86 -10.95
CA CYS A 399 -3.79 -9.94 -11.73
C CYS A 399 -2.46 -9.56 -12.38
N VAL A 400 -1.36 -9.86 -11.67
CA VAL A 400 0.01 -9.61 -12.14
C VAL A 400 0.93 -10.78 -11.78
N ASP A 401 2.13 -10.86 -12.35
CA ASP A 401 3.16 -11.78 -11.88
C ASP A 401 3.91 -11.20 -10.67
N SER A 402 4.72 -12.01 -10.01
CA SER A 402 5.45 -11.60 -8.79
C SER A 402 6.42 -10.45 -9.02
N GLN A 403 6.96 -10.29 -10.22
CA GLN A 403 7.89 -9.20 -10.52
C GLN A 403 7.16 -7.86 -10.71
N VAL A 404 6.11 -7.85 -11.52
CA VAL A 404 5.25 -6.65 -11.66
C VAL A 404 4.59 -6.32 -10.33
N PHE A 405 4.12 -7.33 -9.59
CA PHE A 405 3.57 -7.14 -8.25
C PHE A 405 4.48 -6.34 -7.33
N ALA A 406 5.78 -6.67 -7.32
CA ALA A 406 6.77 -5.99 -6.50
C ALA A 406 6.87 -4.47 -6.78
N SER A 407 6.46 -4.04 -7.97
CA SER A 407 6.37 -2.63 -8.36
C SER A 407 5.00 -2.01 -8.09
N VAL A 408 3.90 -2.73 -8.38
CA VAL A 408 2.55 -2.14 -8.32
C VAL A 408 1.92 -2.16 -6.93
N ARG A 409 2.45 -2.98 -5.99
CA ARG A 409 1.93 -3.10 -4.61
C ARG A 409 2.15 -1.88 -3.73
N VAL A 410 3.04 -0.96 -4.12
CA VAL A 410 3.28 0.26 -3.33
C VAL A 410 2.09 1.20 -3.42
N MET A 411 1.94 2.06 -2.41
CA MET A 411 0.72 2.85 -2.22
C MET A 411 0.36 3.75 -3.41
N GLY A 412 1.35 4.35 -4.09
CA GLY A 412 1.11 5.24 -5.23
C GLY A 412 0.30 4.59 -6.35
N PRO A 413 0.80 3.52 -6.99
CA PRO A 413 0.02 2.75 -7.98
C PRO A 413 -1.31 2.21 -7.43
N CYS A 414 -1.35 1.74 -6.16
CA CYS A 414 -2.58 1.26 -5.55
C CYS A 414 -3.69 2.34 -5.49
N ILE A 415 -3.32 3.61 -5.30
CA ILE A 415 -4.29 4.73 -5.32
C ILE A 415 -4.85 4.90 -6.74
N GLU A 416 -4.01 4.91 -7.78
CA GLU A 416 -4.50 5.03 -9.17
C GLU A 416 -5.35 3.82 -9.60
N ILE A 417 -4.97 2.61 -9.19
CA ILE A 417 -5.77 1.39 -9.39
C ILE A 417 -7.17 1.56 -8.76
N GLY A 418 -7.22 2.14 -7.56
CA GLY A 418 -8.48 2.42 -6.88
C GLY A 418 -9.33 3.45 -7.62
N GLU A 419 -8.74 4.56 -8.08
CA GLU A 419 -9.43 5.57 -8.88
C GLU A 419 -10.02 4.94 -10.16
N ALA A 420 -9.23 4.09 -10.83
CA ALA A 420 -9.68 3.37 -12.02
C ALA A 420 -10.84 2.41 -11.73
N ALA A 421 -10.78 1.66 -10.62
CA ALA A 421 -11.86 0.76 -10.22
C ALA A 421 -13.16 1.51 -9.91
N GLY A 422 -13.07 2.65 -9.18
CA GLY A 422 -14.23 3.50 -8.88
C GLY A 422 -14.86 4.11 -10.14
N ALA A 423 -14.04 4.61 -11.05
CA ALA A 423 -14.51 5.16 -12.34
C ALA A 423 -15.14 4.07 -13.22
N ALA A 424 -14.54 2.88 -13.29
CA ALA A 424 -15.08 1.76 -14.05
C ALA A 424 -16.43 1.29 -13.50
N ALA A 425 -16.56 1.19 -12.18
CA ALA A 425 -17.83 0.84 -11.53
C ALA A 425 -18.94 1.83 -11.91
N ALA A 426 -18.64 3.13 -11.86
CA ALA A 426 -19.60 4.16 -12.22
C ALA A 426 -20.03 4.08 -13.70
N LEU A 427 -19.06 3.95 -14.62
CA LEU A 427 -19.33 3.84 -16.06
C LEU A 427 -20.11 2.57 -16.41
N GLY A 428 -19.76 1.41 -15.83
CA GLY A 428 -20.47 0.16 -16.08
C GLY A 428 -21.92 0.22 -15.61
N ILE A 429 -22.18 0.83 -14.45
CA ILE A 429 -23.54 1.05 -13.93
C ILE A 429 -24.33 1.95 -14.87
N ASP A 430 -23.76 3.06 -15.36
CA ASP A 430 -24.44 3.98 -16.27
C ASP A 430 -24.74 3.36 -17.63
N ALA A 431 -23.85 2.52 -18.12
CA ALA A 431 -24.02 1.79 -19.37
C ALA A 431 -24.91 0.53 -19.26
N GLY A 432 -25.17 0.07 -18.02
CA GLY A 432 -25.89 -1.19 -17.76
C GLY A 432 -25.14 -2.44 -18.23
N VAL A 433 -23.81 -2.43 -18.15
CA VAL A 433 -22.94 -3.52 -18.57
C VAL A 433 -22.18 -4.13 -17.40
N ASP A 434 -21.68 -5.36 -17.57
CA ASP A 434 -20.80 -5.99 -16.61
C ASP A 434 -19.40 -5.35 -16.63
N MET A 435 -18.65 -5.56 -15.52
CA MET A 435 -17.34 -4.93 -15.34
C MET A 435 -16.33 -5.35 -16.41
N ARG A 436 -16.48 -6.54 -17.00
CA ARG A 436 -15.64 -7.01 -18.13
C ARG A 436 -15.92 -6.30 -19.45
N ASP A 437 -17.10 -5.69 -19.59
CA ASP A 437 -17.59 -5.05 -20.82
C ASP A 437 -17.53 -3.51 -20.76
N VAL A 438 -16.91 -2.95 -19.73
CA VAL A 438 -16.70 -1.50 -19.59
C VAL A 438 -15.87 -0.98 -20.76
N ASP A 439 -16.32 0.10 -21.41
CA ASP A 439 -15.56 0.77 -22.47
C ASP A 439 -14.26 1.38 -21.91
N ILE A 440 -13.15 0.72 -22.21
CA ILE A 440 -11.80 1.14 -21.77
C ILE A 440 -11.44 2.53 -22.32
N LYS A 441 -11.91 2.92 -23.51
CA LYS A 441 -11.62 4.25 -24.06
C LYS A 441 -12.36 5.33 -23.28
N ALA A 442 -13.62 5.10 -22.96
CA ALA A 442 -14.40 6.00 -22.10
C ALA A 442 -13.79 6.11 -20.71
N LEU A 443 -13.40 4.98 -20.08
CA LEU A 443 -12.73 4.94 -18.79
C LEU A 443 -11.42 5.75 -18.80
N ARG A 444 -10.55 5.52 -19.77
CA ARG A 444 -9.29 6.27 -19.94
C ARG A 444 -9.54 7.77 -20.14
N SER A 445 -10.59 8.13 -20.87
CA SER A 445 -10.97 9.54 -21.06
C SER A 445 -11.34 10.22 -19.74
N VAL A 446 -12.13 9.56 -18.90
CA VAL A 446 -12.49 10.05 -17.55
C VAL A 446 -11.25 10.21 -16.69
N LEU A 447 -10.42 9.20 -16.60
CA LEU A 447 -9.22 9.22 -15.76
C LEU A 447 -8.21 10.30 -16.18
N ARG A 448 -8.02 10.50 -17.50
CA ARG A 448 -7.19 11.60 -18.01
C ARG A 448 -7.77 12.97 -17.68
N LYS A 449 -9.11 13.12 -17.76
CA LYS A 449 -9.78 14.36 -17.35
C LYS A 449 -9.59 14.64 -15.86
N ASN A 450 -9.49 13.60 -15.03
CA ASN A 450 -9.17 13.72 -13.61
C ASN A 450 -7.69 14.03 -13.35
N GLY A 451 -6.83 13.96 -14.37
CA GLY A 451 -5.41 14.27 -14.26
C GLY A 451 -4.47 13.05 -14.16
N CYS A 452 -4.95 11.81 -14.39
CA CYS A 452 -4.08 10.64 -14.49
C CYS A 452 -3.14 10.74 -15.70
N LEU A 453 -1.90 10.23 -15.56
CA LEU A 453 -0.80 10.55 -16.47
C LEU A 453 -0.38 9.40 -17.43
N PHE A 454 -1.08 8.26 -17.47
CA PHE A 454 -0.78 7.10 -18.35
C PHE A 454 -1.17 7.29 -19.82
#